data_9003ddbbb82fe062e554575471d51090
#
_entry.id   9003ddbbb82fe062e554575471d51090
#
_cell.length_a   1.000
_cell.length_b   1.000
_cell.length_c   1.000
_cell.angle_alpha   90.00
_cell.angle_beta   90.00
_cell.angle_gamma   90.00
#
_symmetry.space_group_name_H-M   'P 1'
#
loop_
_entity.id
_entity.type
_entity.pdbx_description
1 polymer ?
#
loop_
_entity_poly.entity_id
_entity_poly.type
_entity_poly.pdbx_seq_one_letter_code
_entity_poly.pdbx_strand_id
1 'polypeptide(L)'
;SGDGKLAWMPGYLGEPECFGIKLLSLFPGNPRVGLSSHVGLYVLYESAHGRPVAIMEASALTAIRTASASVVATQALARPDTSTLAILGTGEEARSHIDAFQAVRPFERVIVWGRNPDAARECAEYALGAGCAHIEVAASVAAAAADADVICTVTGSPTAILFGRDV
;
A
#
# COMPACT_ATOMS: atom_id res chain seq x y z
N SER A 1 12.62 10.75 23.65
CA SER A 1 13.21 9.70 22.80
C SER A 1 12.07 8.99 22.10
N GLY A 2 11.84 9.30 20.86
CA GLY A 2 10.79 8.65 20.09
C GLY A 2 11.38 7.53 19.25
N ASP A 3 10.60 6.50 18.95
CA ASP A 3 10.94 5.43 18.01
C ASP A 3 10.90 5.93 16.54
N GLY A 4 11.05 7.24 16.34
CA GLY A 4 11.04 7.89 15.04
C GLY A 4 12.32 7.62 14.27
N LYS A 5 12.20 7.45 12.95
CA LYS A 5 13.31 7.25 12.02
C LYS A 5 13.21 8.29 10.90
N LEU A 6 14.37 8.72 10.40
CA LEU A 6 14.46 9.50 9.17
C LEU A 6 14.98 8.57 8.07
N ALA A 7 14.27 8.54 6.95
CA ALA A 7 14.66 7.83 5.75
C ALA A 7 14.79 8.79 4.58
N TRP A 8 15.77 8.55 3.71
CA TRP A 8 15.90 9.24 2.44
C TRP A 8 16.08 8.22 1.32
N MET A 9 15.44 8.49 0.20
CA MET A 9 15.40 7.61 -0.96
C MET A 9 15.66 8.45 -2.21
N PRO A 10 16.92 8.57 -2.67
CA PRO A 10 17.22 9.21 -3.94
C PRO A 10 16.85 8.29 -5.10
N GLY A 11 16.54 8.88 -6.24
CA GLY A 11 16.22 8.17 -7.47
C GLY A 11 16.56 8.98 -8.70
N TYR A 12 16.86 8.30 -9.79
CA TYR A 12 17.08 8.86 -11.12
C TYR A 12 16.23 8.10 -12.13
N LEU A 13 15.66 8.81 -13.10
CA LEU A 13 14.93 8.26 -14.23
C LEU A 13 15.55 8.81 -15.51
N GLY A 14 15.82 7.92 -16.48
CA GLY A 14 16.44 8.31 -17.74
C GLY A 14 15.47 8.85 -18.78
N GLU A 15 14.16 8.50 -18.70
CA GLU A 15 13.17 8.98 -19.65
C GLU A 15 11.76 9.09 -19.00
N PRO A 16 11.23 10.32 -18.80
CA PRO A 16 11.92 11.60 -18.98
C PRO A 16 13.11 11.74 -18.02
N GLU A 17 14.17 12.41 -18.46
CA GLU A 17 15.36 12.55 -17.63
C GLU A 17 15.12 13.48 -16.45
N CYS A 18 15.13 12.90 -15.26
CA CYS A 18 14.94 13.61 -14.01
C CYS A 18 15.54 12.84 -12.83
N PHE A 19 15.79 13.54 -11.74
CA PHE A 19 16.20 12.91 -10.50
C PHE A 19 15.49 13.56 -9.30
N GLY A 20 15.48 12.88 -8.17
CA GLY A 20 14.82 13.41 -7.01
C GLY A 20 15.18 12.68 -5.73
N ILE A 21 14.64 13.18 -4.65
CA ILE A 21 14.81 12.57 -3.33
C ILE A 21 13.50 12.61 -2.55
N LYS A 22 13.15 11.48 -1.96
CA LYS A 22 12.08 11.38 -0.96
C LYS A 22 12.71 11.39 0.43
N LEU A 23 12.28 12.32 1.26
CA LEU A 23 12.64 12.44 2.66
C LEU A 23 11.42 12.09 3.50
N LEU A 24 11.52 11.08 4.35
CA LEU A 24 10.44 10.62 5.22
C LEU A 24 10.88 10.60 6.68
N SER A 25 10.04 11.14 7.53
CA SER A 25 10.05 10.80 8.95
C SER A 25 9.04 9.67 9.20
N LEU A 26 9.48 8.63 9.90
CA LEU A 26 8.73 7.43 10.18
C LEU A 26 8.42 7.40 11.68
N PHE A 27 7.16 7.63 12.03
CA PHE A 27 6.68 7.65 13.41
C PHE A 27 5.49 6.70 13.57
N PRO A 28 5.70 5.45 14.00
CA PRO A 28 4.64 4.44 14.11
C PRO A 28 3.48 4.83 15.04
N GLY A 29 3.72 5.77 15.96
CA GLY A 29 2.71 6.28 16.88
C GLY A 29 1.75 7.33 16.30
N ASN A 30 2.09 7.96 15.19
CA ASN A 30 1.33 9.05 14.58
C ASN A 30 -0.16 8.73 14.31
N PRO A 31 -0.55 7.52 13.86
CA PRO A 31 -1.96 7.22 13.65
C PRO A 31 -2.85 7.37 14.89
N ARG A 32 -2.28 7.27 16.08
CA ARG A 32 -3.02 7.47 17.35
C ARG A 32 -3.45 8.93 17.57
N VAL A 33 -2.83 9.85 16.86
CA VAL A 33 -3.12 11.30 16.92
C VAL A 33 -3.62 11.84 15.59
N GLY A 34 -4.08 10.97 14.69
CA GLY A 34 -4.67 11.34 13.41
C GLY A 34 -3.67 11.78 12.34
N LEU A 35 -2.38 11.48 12.52
CA LEU A 35 -1.33 11.79 11.52
C LEU A 35 -0.88 10.53 10.81
N SER A 36 -0.39 10.67 9.56
CA SER A 36 0.25 9.56 8.85
C SER A 36 1.52 9.10 9.58
N SER A 37 1.78 7.80 9.59
CA SER A 37 3.04 7.25 10.08
C SER A 37 4.23 7.61 9.20
N HIS A 38 3.98 8.10 7.99
CA HIS A 38 4.96 8.48 6.98
C HIS A 38 4.74 9.95 6.60
N VAL A 39 5.48 10.86 7.19
CA VAL A 39 5.37 12.29 6.92
C VAL A 39 6.66 12.77 6.27
N GLY A 40 6.56 13.50 5.16
CA GLY A 40 7.76 13.98 4.50
C GLY A 40 7.52 14.71 3.20
N LEU A 41 8.61 14.93 2.48
CA LEU A 41 8.62 15.65 1.21
C LEU A 41 9.32 14.84 0.13
N TYR A 42 8.88 15.04 -1.09
CA TYR A 42 9.57 14.63 -2.31
C TYR A 42 10.03 15.88 -3.06
N VAL A 43 11.31 15.95 -3.40
CA VAL A 43 11.86 17.04 -4.24
C VAL A 43 12.30 16.44 -5.56
N LEU A 44 11.74 16.98 -6.65
CA LEU A 44 12.07 16.60 -8.02
C LEU A 44 12.95 17.67 -8.66
N TYR A 45 13.95 17.23 -9.39
CA TYR A 45 14.89 18.07 -10.13
C TYR A 45 14.86 17.72 -11.61
N GLU A 46 15.00 18.75 -12.47
CA GLU A 46 15.32 18.54 -13.88
C GLU A 46 16.82 18.27 -14.06
N SER A 47 17.20 17.51 -15.09
CA SER A 47 18.58 17.05 -15.26
C SER A 47 19.45 18.01 -16.06
N ALA A 48 18.86 18.96 -16.79
CA ALA A 48 19.64 19.86 -17.65
C ALA A 48 20.53 20.84 -16.85
N HIS A 49 20.03 21.34 -15.71
CA HIS A 49 20.74 22.32 -14.88
C HIS A 49 20.66 22.00 -13.39
N GLY A 50 20.01 20.91 -13.01
CA GLY A 50 19.88 20.49 -11.61
C GLY A 50 18.98 21.40 -10.77
N ARG A 51 17.99 22.07 -11.37
CA ARG A 51 17.07 22.95 -10.65
C ARG A 51 15.91 22.14 -10.08
N PRO A 52 15.47 22.45 -8.84
CA PRO A 52 14.24 21.85 -8.31
C PRO A 52 13.04 22.35 -9.15
N VAL A 53 12.19 21.41 -9.58
CA VAL A 53 11.01 21.70 -10.40
C VAL A 53 9.71 21.40 -9.65
N ALA A 54 9.76 20.57 -8.61
CA ALA A 54 8.59 20.31 -7.77
C ALA A 54 9.00 19.92 -6.34
N ILE A 55 8.14 20.33 -5.40
CA ILE A 55 8.15 19.81 -4.02
C ILE A 55 6.74 19.28 -3.77
N MET A 56 6.66 18.01 -3.36
CA MET A 56 5.41 17.30 -3.19
C MET A 56 5.33 16.70 -1.79
N GLU A 57 4.13 16.54 -1.26
CA GLU A 57 3.86 15.81 -0.04
C GLU A 57 4.15 14.32 -0.27
N ALA A 58 4.93 13.69 0.64
CA ALA A 58 5.45 12.35 0.40
C ALA A 58 4.53 11.21 0.86
N SER A 59 3.56 11.47 1.76
CA SER A 59 2.65 10.42 2.26
C SER A 59 1.72 9.95 1.14
N ALA A 60 1.01 10.87 0.48
CA ALA A 60 0.14 10.55 -0.64
C ALA A 60 0.89 9.87 -1.79
N LEU A 61 2.06 10.42 -2.16
CA LEU A 61 2.91 9.81 -3.18
C LEU A 61 3.37 8.40 -2.77
N THR A 62 3.69 8.18 -1.49
CA THR A 62 4.09 6.85 -1.00
C THR A 62 2.96 5.85 -1.14
N ALA A 63 1.75 6.18 -0.75
CA ALA A 63 0.58 5.33 -0.85
C ALA A 63 0.30 4.94 -2.32
N ILE A 64 0.24 5.93 -3.21
CA ILE A 64 -0.03 5.70 -4.63
C ILE A 64 1.05 4.83 -5.28
N ARG A 65 2.35 5.16 -5.10
CA ARG A 65 3.44 4.42 -5.76
C ARG A 65 3.59 2.99 -5.22
N THR A 66 3.28 2.76 -3.94
CA THR A 66 3.38 1.43 -3.32
C THR A 66 2.29 0.53 -3.89
N ALA A 67 1.06 0.99 -3.92
CA ALA A 67 -0.06 0.28 -4.51
C ALA A 67 0.16 0.02 -6.02
N SER A 68 0.66 1.02 -6.76
CA SER A 68 0.98 0.87 -8.18
C SER A 68 2.03 -0.21 -8.44
N ALA A 69 3.07 -0.29 -7.60
CA ALA A 69 4.09 -1.34 -7.72
C ALA A 69 3.50 -2.74 -7.53
N SER A 70 2.57 -2.91 -6.57
CA SER A 70 1.85 -4.17 -6.35
C SER A 70 0.98 -4.55 -7.55
N VAL A 71 0.28 -3.59 -8.14
CA VAL A 71 -0.53 -3.81 -9.36
C VAL A 71 0.34 -4.23 -10.53
N VAL A 72 1.46 -3.53 -10.79
CA VAL A 72 2.40 -3.87 -11.88
C VAL A 72 2.98 -5.26 -11.69
N ALA A 73 3.39 -5.61 -10.48
CA ALA A 73 3.89 -6.95 -10.16
C ALA A 73 2.81 -8.02 -10.39
N THR A 74 1.57 -7.76 -9.98
CA THR A 74 0.45 -8.67 -10.19
C THR A 74 0.13 -8.85 -11.67
N GLN A 75 0.12 -7.76 -12.46
CA GLN A 75 -0.09 -7.86 -13.91
C GLN A 75 0.98 -8.70 -14.62
N ALA A 76 2.22 -8.62 -14.15
CA ALA A 76 3.34 -9.34 -14.77
C ALA A 76 3.44 -10.81 -14.34
N LEU A 77 3.04 -11.14 -13.10
CA LEU A 77 3.35 -12.43 -12.47
C LEU A 77 2.11 -13.31 -12.16
N ALA A 78 0.94 -12.70 -11.98
CA ALA A 78 -0.25 -13.47 -11.63
C ALA A 78 -0.84 -14.17 -12.87
N ARG A 79 -1.46 -15.32 -12.63
CA ARG A 79 -2.21 -16.04 -13.67
C ARG A 79 -3.34 -15.15 -14.23
N PRO A 80 -3.72 -15.33 -15.48
CA PRO A 80 -4.82 -14.54 -16.09
C PRO A 80 -6.18 -14.74 -15.41
N ASP A 81 -6.41 -15.93 -14.86
CA ASP A 81 -7.66 -16.38 -14.24
C ASP A 81 -7.79 -16.04 -12.75
N THR A 82 -6.89 -15.24 -12.19
CA THR A 82 -6.97 -14.82 -10.77
C THR A 82 -8.18 -13.91 -10.53
N SER A 83 -8.97 -14.25 -9.52
CA SER A 83 -10.23 -13.59 -9.20
C SER A 83 -10.33 -13.11 -7.75
N THR A 84 -9.48 -13.62 -6.85
CA THR A 84 -9.54 -13.32 -5.41
C THR A 84 -8.28 -12.63 -4.91
N LEU A 85 -8.45 -11.46 -4.29
CA LEU A 85 -7.41 -10.65 -3.67
C LEU A 85 -7.56 -10.66 -2.15
N ALA A 86 -6.51 -11.01 -1.42
CA ALA A 86 -6.44 -10.81 0.03
C ALA A 86 -5.62 -9.56 0.37
N ILE A 87 -6.17 -8.68 1.20
CA ILE A 87 -5.51 -7.49 1.76
C ILE A 87 -5.29 -7.71 3.25
N LEU A 88 -4.04 -7.87 3.66
CA LEU A 88 -3.65 -8.08 5.06
C LEU A 88 -3.15 -6.77 5.67
N GLY A 89 -4.07 -5.99 6.20
CA GLY A 89 -3.90 -4.64 6.73
C GLY A 89 -5.16 -3.82 6.50
N THR A 90 -5.32 -2.72 7.25
CA THR A 90 -6.54 -1.88 7.23
C THR A 90 -6.24 -0.39 7.21
N GLY A 91 -4.97 -0.02 7.03
CA GLY A 91 -4.51 1.37 7.01
C GLY A 91 -4.61 2.04 5.64
N GLU A 92 -3.91 3.16 5.52
CA GLU A 92 -3.82 3.97 4.29
C GLU A 92 -3.37 3.12 3.07
N GLU A 93 -2.33 2.29 3.25
CA GLU A 93 -1.82 1.42 2.19
C GLU A 93 -2.86 0.37 1.73
N ALA A 94 -3.71 -0.14 2.63
CA ALA A 94 -4.78 -1.07 2.26
C ALA A 94 -5.79 -0.40 1.32
N ARG A 95 -6.23 0.81 1.66
CA ARG A 95 -7.16 1.60 0.83
C ARG A 95 -6.55 1.94 -0.52
N SER A 96 -5.30 2.39 -0.55
CA SER A 96 -4.60 2.69 -1.81
C SER A 96 -4.42 1.47 -2.70
N HIS A 97 -4.19 0.27 -2.13
CA HIS A 97 -4.14 -0.98 -2.90
C HIS A 97 -5.51 -1.33 -3.47
N ILE A 98 -6.59 -1.19 -2.69
CA ILE A 98 -7.96 -1.40 -3.16
C ILE A 98 -8.24 -0.50 -4.36
N ASP A 99 -7.98 0.81 -4.25
CA ASP A 99 -8.20 1.79 -5.32
C ASP A 99 -7.40 1.46 -6.58
N ALA A 100 -6.11 1.15 -6.41
CA ALA A 100 -5.22 0.84 -7.52
C ALA A 100 -5.62 -0.45 -8.26
N PHE A 101 -5.95 -1.51 -7.53
CA PHE A 101 -6.45 -2.74 -8.14
C PHE A 101 -7.80 -2.53 -8.81
N GLN A 102 -8.71 -1.82 -8.17
CA GLN A 102 -10.03 -1.54 -8.74
C GLN A 102 -9.93 -0.75 -10.05
N ALA A 103 -8.98 0.18 -10.16
CA ALA A 103 -8.78 0.98 -11.35
C ALA A 103 -8.13 0.21 -12.52
N VAL A 104 -7.27 -0.77 -12.25
CA VAL A 104 -6.40 -1.39 -13.28
C VAL A 104 -6.73 -2.86 -13.51
N ARG A 105 -7.00 -3.60 -12.46
CA ARG A 105 -7.31 -5.03 -12.48
C ARG A 105 -8.29 -5.37 -11.37
N PRO A 106 -9.59 -5.08 -11.52
CA PRO A 106 -10.58 -5.41 -10.51
C PRO A 106 -10.66 -6.92 -10.28
N PHE A 107 -10.72 -7.30 -9.01
CA PHE A 107 -10.94 -8.67 -8.59
C PHE A 107 -12.44 -8.89 -8.31
N GLU A 108 -12.92 -10.09 -8.56
CA GLU A 108 -14.31 -10.46 -8.27
C GLU A 108 -14.58 -10.49 -6.76
N ARG A 109 -13.58 -10.96 -5.98
CA ARG A 109 -13.66 -11.10 -4.52
C ARG A 109 -12.44 -10.44 -3.87
N VAL A 110 -12.68 -9.64 -2.84
CA VAL A 110 -11.65 -9.04 -2.00
C VAL A 110 -11.84 -9.47 -0.56
N ILE A 111 -10.81 -10.02 0.05
CA ILE A 111 -10.79 -10.48 1.44
C ILE A 111 -9.92 -9.53 2.25
N VAL A 112 -10.48 -8.91 3.27
CA VAL A 112 -9.76 -7.99 4.15
C VAL A 112 -9.49 -8.67 5.48
N TRP A 113 -8.27 -8.55 5.97
CA TRP A 113 -7.94 -8.94 7.33
C TRP A 113 -7.18 -7.84 8.07
N GLY A 114 -7.48 -7.66 9.34
CA GLY A 114 -6.78 -6.75 10.25
C GLY A 114 -6.85 -7.22 11.70
N ARG A 115 -5.85 -6.84 12.51
CA ARG A 115 -5.81 -7.17 13.96
C ARG A 115 -6.99 -6.59 14.74
N ASN A 116 -7.50 -5.45 14.29
CA ASN A 116 -8.70 -4.82 14.84
C ASN A 116 -9.88 -5.15 13.92
N PRO A 117 -10.88 -5.91 14.39
CA PRO A 117 -12.04 -6.28 13.58
C PRO A 117 -12.90 -5.09 13.13
N ASP A 118 -12.97 -4.01 13.92
CA ASP A 118 -13.72 -2.81 13.55
C ASP A 118 -13.02 -2.11 12.37
N ALA A 119 -11.72 -1.91 12.45
CA ALA A 119 -10.95 -1.35 11.34
C ALA A 119 -10.98 -2.24 10.08
N ALA A 120 -11.10 -3.57 10.23
CA ALA A 120 -11.27 -4.46 9.10
C ALA A 120 -12.65 -4.28 8.45
N ARG A 121 -13.72 -4.10 9.24
CA ARG A 121 -15.05 -3.77 8.72
C ARG A 121 -15.08 -2.42 8.01
N GLU A 122 -14.50 -1.38 8.61
CA GLU A 122 -14.38 -0.06 7.97
C GLU A 122 -13.61 -0.12 6.63
N CYS A 123 -12.55 -0.92 6.56
CA CYS A 123 -11.80 -1.13 5.32
C CYS A 123 -12.63 -1.89 4.28
N ALA A 124 -13.44 -2.86 4.70
CA ALA A 124 -14.36 -3.58 3.82
C ALA A 124 -15.48 -2.67 3.30
N GLU A 125 -16.03 -1.80 4.14
CA GLU A 125 -17.02 -0.78 3.73
C GLU A 125 -16.40 0.20 2.72
N TYR A 126 -15.15 0.62 2.94
CA TYR A 126 -14.41 1.41 1.97
C TYR A 126 -14.29 0.70 0.61
N ALA A 127 -13.94 -0.58 0.62
CA ALA A 127 -13.81 -1.37 -0.61
C ALA A 127 -15.14 -1.49 -1.38
N LEU A 128 -16.27 -1.65 -0.68
CA LEU A 128 -17.61 -1.59 -1.29
C LEU A 128 -17.84 -0.22 -1.95
N GLY A 129 -17.52 0.86 -1.25
CA GLY A 129 -17.62 2.23 -1.79
C GLY A 129 -16.73 2.48 -3.00
N ALA A 130 -15.59 1.80 -3.09
CA ALA A 130 -14.68 1.84 -4.25
C ALA A 130 -15.15 0.96 -5.44
N GLY A 131 -16.26 0.23 -5.29
CA GLY A 131 -16.88 -0.54 -6.36
C GLY A 131 -16.49 -2.03 -6.42
N CYS A 132 -15.86 -2.57 -5.37
CA CYS A 132 -15.59 -4.01 -5.30
C CYS A 132 -16.89 -4.79 -5.16
N ALA A 133 -17.06 -5.87 -5.94
CA ALA A 133 -18.34 -6.60 -6.03
C ALA A 133 -18.63 -7.48 -4.80
N HIS A 134 -17.62 -8.21 -4.33
CA HIS A 134 -17.73 -9.13 -3.19
C HIS A 134 -16.62 -8.90 -2.19
N ILE A 135 -17.00 -8.53 -0.97
CA ILE A 135 -16.06 -8.23 0.11
C ILE A 135 -16.30 -9.13 1.30
N GLU A 136 -15.21 -9.64 1.85
CA GLU A 136 -15.25 -10.45 3.08
C GLU A 136 -14.25 -9.93 4.11
N VAL A 137 -14.60 -10.05 5.39
CA VAL A 137 -13.68 -9.83 6.50
C VAL A 137 -13.28 -11.17 7.07
N ALA A 138 -12.01 -11.53 6.91
CA ALA A 138 -11.50 -12.80 7.40
C ALA A 138 -11.24 -12.78 8.90
N ALA A 139 -11.46 -13.91 9.56
CA ALA A 139 -11.22 -14.08 11.00
C ALA A 139 -9.72 -14.24 11.33
N SER A 140 -8.90 -14.66 10.38
CA SER A 140 -7.46 -14.86 10.54
C SER A 140 -6.69 -14.64 9.24
N VAL A 141 -5.37 -14.48 9.34
CA VAL A 141 -4.48 -14.41 8.17
C VAL A 141 -4.58 -15.68 7.34
N ALA A 142 -4.55 -16.86 7.97
CA ALA A 142 -4.65 -18.15 7.29
C ALA A 142 -5.99 -18.25 6.53
N ALA A 143 -7.11 -17.80 7.14
CA ALA A 143 -8.40 -17.81 6.46
C ALA A 143 -8.45 -16.83 5.27
N ALA A 144 -7.76 -15.69 5.37
CA ALA A 144 -7.67 -14.75 4.25
C ALA A 144 -6.79 -15.27 3.11
N ALA A 145 -5.74 -16.03 3.43
CA ALA A 145 -4.79 -16.55 2.47
C ALA A 145 -5.28 -17.82 1.75
N ALA A 146 -6.10 -18.64 2.41
CA ALA A 146 -6.48 -19.98 1.93
C ALA A 146 -7.12 -19.98 0.53
N ASP A 147 -7.94 -18.98 0.22
CA ASP A 147 -8.69 -18.88 -1.04
C ASP A 147 -8.16 -17.74 -1.95
N ALA A 148 -7.06 -17.10 -1.58
CA ALA A 148 -6.56 -15.94 -2.31
C ALA A 148 -5.62 -16.34 -3.46
N ASP A 149 -5.85 -15.78 -4.62
CA ASP A 149 -4.92 -15.88 -5.75
C ASP A 149 -3.77 -14.89 -5.64
N VAL A 150 -4.04 -13.73 -5.03
CA VAL A 150 -3.06 -12.66 -4.79
C VAL A 150 -3.18 -12.19 -3.35
N ILE A 151 -2.04 -12.05 -2.66
CA ILE A 151 -2.00 -11.59 -1.27
C ILE A 151 -1.13 -10.35 -1.17
N CYS A 152 -1.70 -9.25 -0.66
CA CYS A 152 -1.00 -8.01 -0.37
C CYS A 152 -0.86 -7.84 1.16
N THR A 153 0.38 -7.93 1.67
CA THR A 153 0.67 -7.66 3.07
C THR A 153 1.01 -6.19 3.26
N VAL A 154 0.04 -5.40 3.73
CA VAL A 154 0.10 -3.94 3.83
C VAL A 154 -0.08 -3.45 5.27
N THR A 155 0.56 -4.15 6.20
CA THR A 155 0.51 -3.88 7.64
C THR A 155 1.84 -3.40 8.18
N GLY A 156 1.81 -2.51 9.18
CA GLY A 156 2.98 -2.09 9.96
C GLY A 156 3.38 -3.09 11.07
N SER A 157 3.05 -4.38 10.94
CA SER A 157 3.44 -5.39 11.93
C SER A 157 4.97 -5.49 12.05
N PRO A 158 5.54 -5.46 13.28
CA PRO A 158 6.97 -5.62 13.48
C PRO A 158 7.45 -7.08 13.31
N THR A 159 6.51 -8.03 13.24
CA THR A 159 6.77 -9.47 13.06
C THR A 159 6.04 -10.00 11.84
N ALA A 160 6.54 -11.10 11.27
CA ALA A 160 5.85 -11.79 10.18
C ALA A 160 4.43 -12.21 10.61
N ILE A 161 3.46 -11.98 9.73
CA ILE A 161 2.06 -12.35 9.94
C ILE A 161 1.58 -13.45 8.99
N LEU A 162 2.27 -13.64 7.88
CA LEU A 162 2.00 -14.67 6.86
C LEU A 162 3.20 -15.61 6.77
N PHE A 163 2.97 -16.90 6.79
CA PHE A 163 4.00 -17.93 6.75
C PHE A 163 3.74 -18.90 5.61
N GLY A 164 4.77 -19.64 5.13
CA GLY A 164 4.64 -20.59 4.04
C GLY A 164 3.63 -21.74 4.29
N ARG A 165 3.21 -21.96 5.53
CA ARG A 165 2.14 -22.91 5.86
C ARG A 165 0.72 -22.34 5.68
N ASP A 166 0.61 -21.05 5.46
CA ASP A 166 -0.67 -20.32 5.33
C ASP A 166 -1.06 -20.12 3.84
N VAL A 167 -0.15 -20.52 2.92
CA VAL A 167 -0.28 -20.40 1.46
C VAL A 167 -0.02 -21.73 0.75
#